data_ea50b1747bac8173fecd881ef0983980
#
_entry.id   ea50b1747bac8173fecd881ef0983980
#
_cell.length_a   1.000
_cell.length_b   1.000
_cell.length_c   1.000
_cell.angle_alpha   90.00
_cell.angle_beta   90.00
_cell.angle_gamma   90.00
#
_symmetry.space_group_name_H-M   'P 1'
#
loop_
_entity.id
_entity.type
_entity.pdbx_description
1 polymer ?
#
loop_
_entity_poly.entity_id
_entity_poly.type
_entity_poly.pdbx_seq_one_letter_code
_entity_poly.pdbx_strand_id
1 'polypeptide(L)'
;MTSGAPGSPSIADVLRAFVDGFNTNSLDEVMAFFADDAVYEPGEGRTHRGRAAIREAFVPQFSHVFGTMRFVVNDWVVDEAARKAVIRWVCQHDLSTMKPSLQGFVLKALYGKHPGWYGTDIFHFDERGKIVGKFSYANYGKRPHVRRDLGLAG
;
A
#
# COMPACT_ATOMS: atom_id res chain seq x y z
N MET A 1 -27.45 3.70 14.05
CA MET A 1 -26.62 4.83 14.52
C MET A 1 -25.83 4.35 15.73
N THR A 2 -24.65 3.80 15.53
CA THR A 2 -23.71 3.49 16.62
C THR A 2 -22.61 4.54 16.56
N SER A 3 -22.75 5.53 17.44
CA SER A 3 -21.73 6.54 17.73
C SER A 3 -20.48 5.82 18.18
N GLY A 4 -19.38 5.95 17.44
CA GLY A 4 -18.05 5.64 17.94
C GLY A 4 -17.82 6.41 19.25
N ALA A 5 -17.05 5.82 20.16
CA ALA A 5 -16.71 6.48 21.42
C ALA A 5 -16.16 7.88 21.14
N PRO A 6 -16.57 8.93 21.88
CA PRO A 6 -16.07 10.26 21.67
C PRO A 6 -14.55 10.29 21.90
N GLY A 7 -13.77 10.50 20.85
CA GLY A 7 -12.31 10.59 20.88
C GLY A 7 -11.53 9.61 20.01
N SER A 8 -12.15 8.56 19.45
CA SER A 8 -11.47 7.68 18.49
C SER A 8 -11.40 8.32 17.11
N PRO A 9 -10.25 8.25 16.41
CA PRO A 9 -10.15 8.79 15.06
C PRO A 9 -11.03 8.00 14.08
N SER A 10 -11.59 8.67 13.09
CA SER A 10 -12.31 8.04 11.98
C SER A 10 -11.38 7.11 11.20
N ILE A 11 -11.80 5.87 11.01
CA ILE A 11 -11.03 4.90 10.22
C ILE A 11 -10.90 5.34 8.77
N ALA A 12 -11.95 5.96 8.23
CA ALA A 12 -11.89 6.51 6.88
C ALA A 12 -10.80 7.57 6.72
N ASP A 13 -10.65 8.47 7.71
CA ASP A 13 -9.63 9.53 7.66
C ASP A 13 -8.23 8.98 7.86
N VAL A 14 -8.06 8.05 8.82
CA VAL A 14 -6.78 7.35 9.04
C VAL A 14 -6.34 6.61 7.78
N LEU A 15 -7.26 5.90 7.13
CA LEU A 15 -6.95 5.13 5.93
C LEU A 15 -6.58 6.03 4.75
N ARG A 16 -7.27 7.17 4.57
CA ARG A 16 -6.88 8.16 3.55
C ARG A 16 -5.49 8.70 3.80
N ALA A 17 -5.19 9.10 5.04
CA ALA A 17 -3.86 9.59 5.42
C ALA A 17 -2.77 8.53 5.21
N PHE A 18 -3.07 7.25 5.46
CA PHE A 18 -2.16 6.14 5.19
C PHE A 18 -1.86 6.00 3.69
N VAL A 19 -2.90 6.08 2.84
CA VAL A 19 -2.74 6.03 1.38
C VAL A 19 -1.95 7.23 0.86
N ASP A 20 -2.23 8.43 1.39
CA ASP A 20 -1.48 9.63 1.05
C ASP A 20 0.00 9.48 1.43
N GLY A 21 0.29 8.83 2.56
CA GLY A 21 1.65 8.51 2.99
C GLY A 21 2.41 7.63 1.98
N PHE A 22 1.75 6.72 1.28
CA PHE A 22 2.39 5.98 0.17
C PHE A 22 2.83 6.92 -0.96
N ASN A 23 2.04 7.93 -1.25
CA ASN A 23 2.30 8.86 -2.36
C ASN A 23 3.42 9.87 -2.05
N THR A 24 3.81 10.03 -0.79
CA THR A 24 5.02 10.77 -0.42
C THR A 24 6.30 9.97 -0.69
N ASN A 25 6.18 8.67 -0.96
CA ASN A 25 7.30 7.73 -1.08
C ASN A 25 8.20 7.69 0.17
N SER A 26 7.64 7.98 1.34
CA SER A 26 8.31 7.95 2.64
C SER A 26 7.90 6.71 3.44
N LEU A 27 8.84 5.78 3.62
CA LEU A 27 8.61 4.61 4.46
C LEU A 27 8.31 4.98 5.91
N ASP A 28 8.94 6.03 6.44
CA ASP A 28 8.74 6.47 7.82
C ASP A 28 7.31 6.97 8.05
N GLU A 29 6.76 7.73 7.10
CA GLU A 29 5.37 8.19 7.17
C GLU A 29 4.39 7.03 7.17
N VAL A 30 4.59 6.04 6.29
CA VAL A 30 3.73 4.86 6.22
C VAL A 30 3.84 4.03 7.50
N MET A 31 5.05 3.82 8.02
CA MET A 31 5.25 3.04 9.24
C MET A 31 4.67 3.68 10.50
N ALA A 32 4.46 4.99 10.51
CA ALA A 32 3.83 5.69 11.62
C ALA A 32 2.37 5.26 11.88
N PHE A 33 1.70 4.68 10.88
CA PHE A 33 0.33 4.19 11.02
C PHE A 33 0.23 2.82 11.68
N PHE A 34 1.30 2.02 11.70
CA PHE A 34 1.28 0.67 12.27
C PHE A 34 1.46 0.68 13.78
N ALA A 35 0.71 -0.20 14.47
CA ALA A 35 0.95 -0.54 15.86
C ALA A 35 2.27 -1.32 16.00
N ASP A 36 2.85 -1.33 17.21
CA ASP A 36 4.13 -2.00 17.46
C ASP A 36 4.05 -3.52 17.26
N ASP A 37 2.89 -4.12 17.54
CA ASP A 37 2.60 -5.56 17.44
C ASP A 37 1.77 -5.93 16.20
N ALA A 38 1.68 -5.04 15.22
CA ALA A 38 0.91 -5.26 14.01
C ALA A 38 1.32 -6.51 13.24
N VAL A 39 0.39 -7.03 12.45
CA VAL A 39 0.61 -8.17 11.54
C VAL A 39 0.41 -7.71 10.10
N TYR A 40 1.32 -8.10 9.23
CA TYR A 40 1.24 -7.87 7.79
C TYR A 40 1.41 -9.17 7.02
N GLU A 41 0.47 -9.45 6.12
CA GLU A 41 0.52 -10.57 5.18
C GLU A 41 0.42 -10.03 3.74
N PRO A 42 1.52 -10.03 2.98
CA PRO A 42 1.56 -9.48 1.62
C PRO A 42 1.00 -10.42 0.54
N GLY A 43 0.30 -11.48 0.91
CA GLY A 43 -0.28 -12.43 -0.06
C GLY A 43 0.71 -13.43 -0.67
N GLU A 44 1.97 -13.39 -0.28
CA GLU A 44 3.03 -14.30 -0.73
C GLU A 44 3.23 -15.51 0.20
N GLY A 45 2.31 -15.70 1.14
CA GLY A 45 2.35 -16.79 2.12
C GLY A 45 3.30 -16.54 3.30
N ARG A 46 3.82 -15.33 3.45
CA ARG A 46 4.64 -14.91 4.59
C ARG A 46 3.84 -14.05 5.55
N THR A 47 4.09 -14.18 6.84
CA THR A 47 3.51 -13.32 7.88
C THR A 47 4.64 -12.54 8.55
N HIS A 48 4.53 -11.22 8.51
CA HIS A 48 5.44 -10.31 9.22
C HIS A 48 4.76 -9.82 10.50
N ARG A 49 5.41 -10.03 11.64
CA ARG A 49 4.89 -9.66 12.96
C ARG A 49 5.75 -8.61 13.60
N GLY A 50 5.09 -7.56 14.07
CA GLY A 50 5.73 -6.40 14.67
C GLY A 50 6.20 -5.37 13.65
N ARG A 51 6.18 -4.10 14.05
CA ARG A 51 6.46 -2.94 13.18
C ARG A 51 7.84 -3.02 12.51
N ALA A 52 8.86 -3.55 13.20
CA ALA A 52 10.20 -3.71 12.63
C ALA A 52 10.22 -4.70 11.45
N ALA A 53 9.60 -5.87 11.61
CA ALA A 53 9.52 -6.86 10.53
C ALA A 53 8.66 -6.37 9.35
N ILE A 54 7.60 -5.61 9.63
CA ILE A 54 6.77 -4.98 8.60
C ILE A 54 7.58 -3.94 7.83
N ARG A 55 8.36 -3.13 8.53
CA ARG A 55 9.26 -2.15 7.89
C ARG A 55 10.23 -2.81 6.93
N GLU A 56 10.88 -3.89 7.33
CA GLU A 56 11.78 -4.65 6.46
C GLU A 56 11.07 -5.18 5.20
N ALA A 57 9.83 -5.64 5.34
CA ALA A 57 9.02 -6.11 4.22
C ALA A 57 8.68 -4.99 3.22
N PHE A 58 8.55 -3.75 3.69
CA PHE A 58 8.26 -2.59 2.83
C PHE A 58 9.53 -1.95 2.20
N VAL A 59 10.72 -2.15 2.77
CA VAL A 59 11.96 -1.55 2.26
C VAL A 59 12.14 -1.72 0.75
N PRO A 60 11.94 -2.90 0.13
CA PRO A 60 12.11 -3.05 -1.31
C PRO A 60 11.19 -2.14 -2.13
N GLN A 61 9.95 -1.93 -1.68
CA GLN A 61 8.98 -1.08 -2.37
C GLN A 61 9.37 0.40 -2.31
N PHE A 62 9.90 0.85 -1.17
CA PHE A 62 10.28 2.25 -0.92
C PHE A 62 11.75 2.57 -1.28
N SER A 63 12.54 1.57 -1.69
CA SER A 63 13.94 1.77 -2.08
C SER A 63 14.13 2.35 -3.48
N HIS A 64 13.04 2.68 -4.18
CA HIS A 64 13.03 3.18 -5.55
C HIS A 64 13.68 2.22 -6.59
N VAL A 65 13.80 0.93 -6.26
CA VAL A 65 14.29 -0.09 -7.21
C VAL A 65 13.44 -0.13 -8.48
N PHE A 66 12.15 0.15 -8.36
CA PHE A 66 11.22 0.30 -9.47
C PHE A 66 10.81 1.77 -9.72
N GLY A 67 11.66 2.73 -9.35
CA GLY A 67 11.35 4.15 -9.44
C GLY A 67 10.38 4.62 -8.35
N THR A 68 9.84 5.83 -8.53
CA THR A 68 8.79 6.35 -7.64
C THR A 68 7.47 5.63 -7.89
N MET A 69 6.62 5.57 -6.86
CA MET A 69 5.31 4.94 -6.96
C MET A 69 4.18 5.94 -6.76
N ARG A 70 3.06 5.67 -7.41
CA ARG A 70 1.78 6.33 -7.21
C ARG A 70 0.75 5.28 -6.82
N PHE A 71 0.17 5.43 -5.65
CA PHE A 71 -0.84 4.54 -5.12
C PHE A 71 -2.22 5.18 -5.28
N VAL A 72 -3.11 4.51 -5.99
CA VAL A 72 -4.48 4.99 -6.26
C VAL A 72 -5.47 3.97 -5.76
N VAL A 73 -6.43 4.43 -4.96
CA VAL A 73 -7.52 3.59 -4.46
C VAL A 73 -8.77 3.84 -5.29
N ASN A 74 -9.26 2.77 -5.89
CA ASN A 74 -10.45 2.78 -6.74
C ASN A 74 -11.75 2.58 -5.95
N ASP A 75 -11.69 1.75 -4.89
CA ASP A 75 -12.83 1.47 -4.03
C ASP A 75 -12.44 1.50 -2.56
N TRP A 76 -13.34 2.05 -1.75
CA TRP A 76 -13.22 2.17 -0.31
C TRP A 76 -14.44 1.57 0.35
N VAL A 77 -14.23 0.60 1.23
CA VAL A 77 -15.26 0.05 2.12
C VAL A 77 -14.75 0.19 3.55
N VAL A 78 -15.46 0.93 4.37
CA VAL A 78 -15.07 1.20 5.76
C VAL A 78 -16.22 0.82 6.69
N ASP A 79 -15.91 0.02 7.70
CA ASP A 79 -16.77 -0.29 8.83
C ASP A 79 -16.16 0.37 10.07
N GLU A 80 -16.67 1.54 10.43
CA GLU A 80 -16.20 2.30 11.59
C GLU A 80 -16.48 1.54 12.91
N ALA A 81 -17.61 0.80 13.00
CA ALA A 81 -17.97 0.07 14.21
C ALA A 81 -17.08 -1.15 14.44
N ALA A 82 -16.79 -1.89 13.37
CA ALA A 82 -15.88 -3.04 13.41
C ALA A 82 -14.40 -2.65 13.37
N ARG A 83 -14.10 -1.36 13.14
CA ARG A 83 -12.74 -0.82 12.94
C ARG A 83 -11.97 -1.60 11.89
N LYS A 84 -12.61 -1.82 10.75
CA LYS A 84 -12.07 -2.56 9.61
C LYS A 84 -12.29 -1.79 8.32
N ALA A 85 -11.42 -2.00 7.37
CA ALA A 85 -11.60 -1.43 6.05
C ALA A 85 -11.06 -2.35 4.96
N VAL A 86 -11.60 -2.19 3.76
CA VAL A 86 -11.12 -2.83 2.54
C VAL A 86 -10.92 -1.76 1.49
N ILE A 87 -9.81 -1.83 0.80
CA ILE A 87 -9.55 -1.00 -0.37
C ILE A 87 -9.18 -1.87 -1.57
N ARG A 88 -9.62 -1.45 -2.76
CA ARG A 88 -9.11 -1.96 -4.02
C ARG A 88 -8.22 -0.88 -4.64
N TRP A 89 -6.99 -1.25 -4.98
CA TRP A 89 -5.97 -0.30 -5.34
C TRP A 89 -5.15 -0.69 -6.58
N VAL A 90 -4.52 0.32 -7.15
CA VAL A 90 -3.45 0.20 -8.14
C VAL A 90 -2.22 0.92 -7.61
N CYS A 91 -1.08 0.25 -7.64
CA CYS A 91 0.23 0.86 -7.40
C CYS A 91 0.98 0.93 -8.73
N GLN A 92 1.12 2.13 -9.26
CA GLN A 92 1.85 2.41 -10.49
C GLN A 92 3.25 2.88 -10.17
N HIS A 93 4.24 2.34 -10.87
CA HIS A 93 5.64 2.76 -10.74
C HIS A 93 6.05 3.60 -11.94
N ASP A 94 6.89 4.60 -11.70
CA ASP A 94 7.53 5.38 -12.75
C ASP A 94 8.99 4.96 -12.89
N LEU A 95 9.24 4.07 -13.86
CA LEU A 95 10.59 3.58 -14.13
C LEU A 95 11.53 4.66 -14.70
N SER A 96 10.99 5.83 -15.13
CA SER A 96 11.82 6.92 -15.60
C SER A 96 12.63 7.56 -14.48
N THR A 97 12.17 7.42 -13.23
CA THR A 97 12.83 7.95 -12.03
C THR A 97 13.90 7.01 -11.45
N MET A 98 14.05 5.80 -12.02
CA MET A 98 15.13 4.87 -11.64
C MET A 98 16.49 5.45 -12.01
N LYS A 99 17.48 5.13 -11.17
CA LYS A 99 18.88 5.36 -11.56
C LYS A 99 19.22 4.57 -12.84
N PRO A 100 20.01 5.13 -13.77
CA PRO A 100 20.41 4.42 -14.96
C PRO A 100 21.08 3.08 -14.62
N SER A 101 20.55 1.99 -15.16
CA SER A 101 21.05 0.63 -14.92
C SER A 101 20.58 -0.31 -16.04
N LEU A 102 21.33 -1.39 -16.25
CA LEU A 102 20.93 -2.42 -17.20
C LEU A 102 19.56 -3.02 -16.83
N GLN A 103 19.32 -3.26 -15.55
CA GLN A 103 18.03 -3.74 -15.05
C GLN A 103 16.91 -2.76 -15.38
N GLY A 104 17.09 -1.46 -15.16
CA GLY A 104 16.10 -0.44 -15.49
C GLY A 104 15.82 -0.37 -17.00
N PHE A 105 16.85 -0.54 -17.84
CA PHE A 105 16.67 -0.60 -19.29
C PHE A 105 15.81 -1.81 -19.70
N VAL A 106 16.13 -2.99 -19.18
CA VAL A 106 15.38 -4.22 -19.46
C VAL A 106 13.94 -4.12 -18.99
N LEU A 107 13.71 -3.61 -17.77
CA LEU A 107 12.35 -3.42 -17.25
C LEU A 107 11.53 -2.46 -18.11
N LYS A 108 12.13 -1.33 -18.54
CA LYS A 108 11.44 -0.36 -19.41
C LYS A 108 11.13 -0.95 -20.78
N ALA A 109 12.03 -1.78 -21.33
CA ALA A 109 11.80 -2.44 -22.60
C ALA A 109 10.68 -3.47 -22.55
N LEU A 110 10.57 -4.21 -21.43
CA LEU A 110 9.56 -5.25 -21.23
C LEU A 110 8.17 -4.71 -20.83
N TYR A 111 8.14 -3.69 -19.98
CA TYR A 111 6.92 -3.23 -19.30
C TYR A 111 6.55 -1.78 -19.59
N GLY A 112 7.36 -1.07 -20.37
CA GLY A 112 7.18 0.36 -20.58
C GLY A 112 7.63 1.18 -19.38
N LYS A 113 7.29 2.48 -19.38
CA LYS A 113 7.72 3.41 -18.32
C LYS A 113 6.91 3.30 -17.03
N HIS A 114 5.66 2.87 -17.12
CA HIS A 114 4.69 2.94 -16.03
C HIS A 114 4.01 1.58 -15.75
N PRO A 115 4.78 0.55 -15.33
CA PRO A 115 4.16 -0.72 -14.92
C PRO A 115 3.36 -0.53 -13.64
N GLY A 116 2.28 -1.30 -13.50
CA GLY A 116 1.43 -1.25 -12.32
C GLY A 116 1.07 -2.62 -11.79
N TRP A 117 0.90 -2.69 -10.48
CA TRP A 117 0.29 -3.83 -9.79
C TRP A 117 -1.03 -3.38 -9.20
N TYR A 118 -1.95 -4.32 -9.08
CA TYR A 118 -3.24 -4.06 -8.46
C TYR A 118 -3.55 -5.13 -7.41
N GLY A 119 -4.40 -4.76 -6.49
CA GLY A 119 -4.77 -5.67 -5.42
C GLY A 119 -5.88 -5.11 -4.55
N THR A 120 -6.11 -5.85 -3.48
CA THR A 120 -7.04 -5.51 -2.42
C THR A 120 -6.33 -5.67 -1.10
N ASP A 121 -6.48 -4.71 -0.22
CA ASP A 121 -6.00 -4.77 1.15
C ASP A 121 -7.19 -4.79 2.11
N ILE A 122 -7.08 -5.64 3.13
CA ILE A 122 -7.97 -5.65 4.29
C ILE A 122 -7.18 -5.10 5.47
N PHE A 123 -7.79 -4.13 6.18
CA PHE A 123 -7.20 -3.48 7.34
C PHE A 123 -8.01 -3.74 8.59
N HIS A 124 -7.29 -3.94 9.69
CA HIS A 124 -7.83 -3.93 11.05
C HIS A 124 -7.15 -2.82 11.84
N PHE A 125 -7.92 -2.08 12.62
CA PHE A 125 -7.42 -0.95 13.41
C PHE A 125 -7.72 -1.13 14.90
N ASP A 126 -6.84 -0.61 15.74
CA ASP A 126 -7.11 -0.47 17.17
C ASP A 126 -7.94 0.78 17.47
N GLU A 127 -8.27 0.99 18.75
CA GLU A 127 -9.06 2.14 19.22
C GLU A 127 -8.36 3.48 18.99
N ARG A 128 -7.03 3.48 18.84
CA ARG A 128 -6.21 4.68 18.59
C ARG A 128 -6.08 4.98 17.09
N GLY A 129 -6.68 4.15 16.21
CA GLY A 129 -6.55 4.27 14.78
C GLY A 129 -5.24 3.72 14.22
N LYS A 130 -4.48 2.93 14.99
CA LYS A 130 -3.30 2.24 14.47
C LYS A 130 -3.69 0.97 13.74
N ILE A 131 -3.00 0.68 12.65
CA ILE A 131 -3.15 -0.57 11.89
C ILE A 131 -2.56 -1.70 12.73
N VAL A 132 -3.39 -2.64 13.16
CA VAL A 132 -2.99 -3.87 13.86
C VAL A 132 -2.95 -5.07 12.92
N GLY A 133 -3.60 -4.99 11.77
CA GLY A 133 -3.56 -6.01 10.73
C GLY A 133 -3.68 -5.40 9.34
N LYS A 134 -2.82 -5.85 8.41
CA LYS A 134 -2.90 -5.53 6.99
C LYS A 134 -2.72 -6.82 6.20
N PHE A 135 -3.72 -7.18 5.41
CA PHE A 135 -3.76 -8.40 4.62
C PHE A 135 -3.93 -8.03 3.15
N SER A 136 -2.90 -8.30 2.35
CA SER A 136 -2.85 -7.91 0.95
C SER A 136 -3.08 -9.10 0.03
N TYR A 137 -3.96 -8.93 -0.93
CA TYR A 137 -4.22 -9.88 -2.01
C TYR A 137 -3.91 -9.16 -3.32
N ALA A 138 -2.75 -9.42 -3.88
CA ALA A 138 -2.25 -8.71 -5.04
C ALA A 138 -1.61 -9.64 -6.06
N ASN A 139 -1.41 -9.15 -7.26
CA ASN A 139 -0.82 -9.92 -8.34
C ASN A 139 0.73 -9.86 -8.37
N TYR A 140 1.38 -9.75 -7.24
CA TYR A 140 2.84 -9.60 -7.13
C TYR A 140 3.66 -10.74 -7.78
N GLY A 141 3.14 -11.95 -7.79
CA GLY A 141 3.80 -13.11 -8.39
C GLY A 141 3.67 -13.18 -9.93
N LYS A 142 2.97 -12.24 -10.54
CA LYS A 142 2.75 -12.18 -11.99
C LYS A 142 3.47 -10.98 -12.59
N ARG A 143 3.63 -11.00 -13.91
CA ARG A 143 4.16 -9.84 -14.63
C ARG A 143 3.30 -8.62 -14.34
N PRO A 144 3.89 -7.44 -14.10
CA PRO A 144 3.13 -6.22 -13.92
C PRO A 144 2.23 -5.98 -15.13
N HIS A 145 1.01 -5.55 -14.89
CA HIS A 145 0.08 -5.21 -15.95
C HIS A 145 0.29 -3.76 -16.36
N VAL A 146 0.55 -3.56 -17.65
CA VAL A 146 0.45 -2.23 -18.26
C VAL A 146 -0.99 -2.07 -18.73
N ARG A 147 -1.88 -1.69 -17.82
CA ARG A 147 -3.27 -1.41 -18.18
C ARG A 147 -3.46 0.09 -18.33
N ARG A 148 -3.87 0.50 -19.50
CA ARG A 148 -4.19 1.89 -19.83
C ARG A 148 -5.53 2.36 -19.22
N ASP A 149 -6.36 1.40 -18.78
CA ASP A 149 -7.72 1.59 -18.30
C ASP A 149 -7.87 1.60 -16.78
N LEU A 150 -6.77 1.70 -16.02
CA LEU A 150 -6.81 1.67 -14.56
C LEU A 150 -7.31 2.95 -13.89
N GLY A 151 -7.86 3.88 -14.66
CA GLY A 151 -8.37 5.15 -14.13
C GLY A 151 -7.28 6.09 -13.61
N LEU A 152 -6.03 5.78 -13.87
CA LEU A 152 -4.90 6.66 -13.63
C LEU A 152 -4.86 7.66 -14.79
N ALA A 153 -5.80 8.60 -14.81
CA ALA A 153 -5.71 9.74 -15.69
C ALA A 153 -4.40 10.47 -15.38
N GLY A 154 -3.58 10.62 -16.41
CA GLY A 154 -2.28 11.24 -16.37
C GLY A 154 -2.28 12.67 -15.85
#